data_c18cd3ba1aee0befac7af1d9c5ca571b
#
_entry.id   c18cd3ba1aee0befac7af1d9c5ca571b
#
_cell.length_a   1.000
_cell.length_b   1.000
_cell.length_c   1.000
_cell.angle_alpha   90.00
_cell.angle_beta   90.00
_cell.angle_gamma   90.00
#
_symmetry.space_group_name_H-M   'P 1'
#
loop_
_entity.id
_entity.type
_entity.pdbx_description
1 polymer ?
#
loop_
_entity_poly.entity_id
_entity_poly.type
_entity_poly.pdbx_seq_one_letter_code
_entity_poly.pdbx_strand_id
1 'polypeptide(L)'
;MTKGIDFRFDFSLVHEGNLQNGEGLTPLRMERAIGRAQRAAKKLASRHAAGEIGFPGLPFHEKECRALARYAAGMRKRFTHLLVLGIGGSALGTKAVYEAVGGEGARKGMRLTVADNVDPDGFFPLLRSHPMRTTAVVAISKSGGTAETNAQLAIAIEALRRANGKKWKEHLVLITDPSKGVFRRFADTEGIAAFAVPPNVGGRYSVLSAVGLLPLAAAGVSAERLLAGARWMESVFRGYQGGKNPVLAGAAVYSHYLIDNPKPAHIWFTYGEGLARVAEWWQQLWGESLGKRKATGKPVGQTPSRAAGVTDQHSQLQLYQDGPADKVYTFVRWMEGREKGNVPARGFAPGMEMLGGRPLRDLFDAEFEATIGALWKAGRPIVRMEVGKRDEAHVGAFLQYWEWVTAIAGECAGVNPFDQPGVEEGKIITRALMGEKSSAKRREEFHRAMRNRVMAEIRIPGERPARGKGRRAASPRPRKRGK
;
A
#
# COMPACT_ATOMS: atom_id res chain seq x y z
N MET A 1 -21.65 -13.88 13.10
CA MET A 1 -22.00 -14.04 11.68
C MET A 1 -21.92 -12.67 11.03
N THR A 2 -21.06 -12.49 10.04
CA THR A 2 -20.90 -11.26 9.26
C THR A 2 -22.06 -11.13 8.26
N LYS A 3 -23.27 -10.85 8.73
CA LYS A 3 -24.39 -10.50 7.85
C LYS A 3 -24.05 -9.19 7.14
N GLY A 4 -24.03 -9.18 5.80
CA GLY A 4 -23.96 -7.99 4.98
C GLY A 4 -22.59 -7.60 4.44
N ILE A 5 -21.65 -8.55 4.24
CA ILE A 5 -20.46 -8.32 3.40
C ILE A 5 -20.79 -8.79 1.99
N ASP A 6 -20.74 -7.89 1.03
CA ASP A 6 -21.07 -8.14 -0.37
C ASP A 6 -19.99 -7.57 -1.32
N PHE A 7 -19.72 -8.35 -2.34
CA PHE A 7 -18.84 -8.02 -3.44
C PHE A 7 -19.47 -8.49 -4.75
N ARG A 8 -19.21 -7.75 -5.81
CA ARG A 8 -19.45 -8.22 -7.17
C ARG A 8 -18.12 -8.26 -7.92
N PHE A 9 -17.81 -9.43 -8.46
CA PHE A 9 -16.65 -9.65 -9.32
C PHE A 9 -17.20 -10.00 -10.70
N ASP A 10 -16.92 -9.14 -11.70
CA ASP A 10 -17.33 -9.35 -13.07
C ASP A 10 -16.09 -9.50 -13.95
N PHE A 11 -15.92 -10.70 -14.47
CA PHE A 11 -14.86 -11.09 -15.40
C PHE A 11 -15.37 -11.21 -16.84
N SER A 12 -16.60 -10.78 -17.16
CA SER A 12 -17.20 -10.94 -18.48
C SER A 12 -16.37 -10.26 -19.57
N LEU A 13 -15.80 -9.08 -19.28
CA LEU A 13 -15.04 -8.28 -20.24
C LEU A 13 -13.58 -8.71 -20.42
N VAL A 14 -13.22 -9.91 -19.96
CA VAL A 14 -11.95 -10.59 -20.29
C VAL A 14 -12.16 -11.86 -21.11
N HIS A 15 -13.41 -12.27 -21.40
CA HIS A 15 -13.70 -13.42 -22.23
C HIS A 15 -13.71 -13.08 -23.72
N GLU A 16 -13.27 -14.03 -24.56
CA GLU A 16 -13.17 -13.84 -26.02
C GLU A 16 -14.49 -13.45 -26.68
N GLY A 17 -15.64 -13.98 -26.20
CA GLY A 17 -16.95 -13.63 -26.71
C GLY A 17 -17.34 -12.16 -26.52
N ASN A 18 -16.66 -11.45 -25.61
CA ASN A 18 -16.90 -10.05 -25.29
C ASN A 18 -15.78 -9.11 -25.77
N LEU A 19 -14.61 -9.65 -26.13
CA LEU A 19 -13.49 -8.87 -26.68
C LEU A 19 -13.25 -9.26 -28.15
N GLN A 20 -13.61 -8.38 -29.06
CA GLN A 20 -13.62 -8.64 -30.51
C GLN A 20 -12.23 -8.71 -31.18
N ASN A 21 -11.15 -8.43 -30.44
CA ASN A 21 -9.78 -8.32 -30.98
C ASN A 21 -8.86 -9.51 -30.66
N GLY A 22 -9.41 -10.65 -30.25
CA GLY A 22 -8.65 -11.85 -29.90
C GLY A 22 -7.86 -11.78 -28.58
N GLU A 23 -8.01 -10.69 -27.81
CA GLU A 23 -7.31 -10.47 -26.54
C GLU A 23 -7.97 -11.19 -25.35
N GLY A 24 -9.16 -11.75 -25.55
CA GLY A 24 -9.94 -12.41 -24.51
C GLY A 24 -9.48 -13.85 -24.24
N LEU A 25 -9.84 -14.33 -23.04
CA LEU A 25 -9.65 -15.73 -22.67
C LEU A 25 -10.75 -16.59 -23.31
N THR A 26 -10.32 -17.62 -24.06
CA THR A 26 -11.22 -18.70 -24.46
C THR A 26 -11.65 -19.52 -23.25
N PRO A 27 -12.78 -20.26 -23.28
CA PRO A 27 -13.16 -21.15 -22.20
C PRO A 27 -12.05 -22.13 -21.80
N LEU A 28 -11.34 -22.69 -22.77
CA LEU A 28 -10.21 -23.61 -22.54
C LEU A 28 -9.03 -22.92 -21.87
N ARG A 29 -8.68 -21.68 -22.28
CA ARG A 29 -7.62 -20.89 -21.62
C ARG A 29 -8.00 -20.55 -20.19
N MET A 30 -9.27 -20.18 -19.94
CA MET A 30 -9.77 -19.89 -18.60
C MET A 30 -9.69 -21.14 -17.71
N GLU A 31 -10.13 -22.29 -18.16
CA GLU A 31 -10.05 -23.55 -17.43
C GLU A 31 -8.61 -23.90 -17.07
N ARG A 32 -7.68 -23.83 -18.03
CA ARG A 32 -6.24 -24.05 -17.78
C ARG A 32 -5.66 -23.07 -16.77
N ALA A 33 -6.03 -21.80 -16.85
CA ALA A 33 -5.58 -20.76 -15.92
C ALA A 33 -6.12 -21.00 -14.50
N ILE A 34 -7.40 -21.38 -14.36
CA ILE A 34 -8.01 -21.77 -13.07
C ILE A 34 -7.30 -23.01 -12.49
N GLY A 35 -7.06 -24.04 -13.31
CA GLY A 35 -6.31 -25.23 -12.85
C GLY A 35 -4.90 -24.91 -12.37
N ARG A 36 -4.21 -23.96 -13.03
CA ARG A 36 -2.90 -23.45 -12.58
C ARG A 36 -3.03 -22.69 -11.25
N ALA A 37 -4.01 -21.80 -11.11
CA ALA A 37 -4.27 -21.05 -9.89
C ALA A 37 -4.62 -21.99 -8.71
N GLN A 38 -5.37 -23.04 -8.93
CA GLN A 38 -5.68 -24.06 -7.90
C GLN A 38 -4.43 -24.78 -7.42
N ARG A 39 -3.53 -25.20 -8.33
CA ARG A 39 -2.25 -25.85 -7.94
C ARG A 39 -1.37 -24.89 -7.15
N ALA A 40 -1.28 -23.63 -7.58
CA ALA A 40 -0.54 -22.59 -6.88
C ALA A 40 -1.12 -22.33 -5.47
N ALA A 41 -2.45 -22.21 -5.36
CA ALA A 41 -3.14 -22.04 -4.09
C ALA A 41 -2.89 -23.22 -3.12
N LYS A 42 -2.92 -24.45 -3.61
CA LYS A 42 -2.60 -25.65 -2.81
C LYS A 42 -1.16 -25.62 -2.30
N LYS A 43 -0.20 -25.23 -3.14
CA LYS A 43 1.21 -25.08 -2.74
C LYS A 43 1.37 -24.00 -1.66
N LEU A 44 0.71 -22.84 -1.80
CA LEU A 44 0.73 -21.79 -0.80
C LEU A 44 0.10 -22.23 0.52
N ALA A 45 -1.00 -22.99 0.48
CA ALA A 45 -1.62 -23.57 1.68
C ALA A 45 -0.65 -24.52 2.41
N SER A 46 0.11 -25.35 1.68
CA SER A 46 1.15 -26.22 2.27
C SER A 46 2.29 -25.40 2.89
N ARG A 47 2.74 -24.33 2.24
CA ARG A 47 3.76 -23.41 2.79
C ARG A 47 3.25 -22.68 4.04
N HIS A 48 1.97 -22.32 4.07
CA HIS A 48 1.37 -21.74 5.27
C HIS A 48 1.32 -22.75 6.42
N ALA A 49 0.90 -23.98 6.16
CA ALA A 49 0.87 -25.05 7.16
C ALA A 49 2.27 -25.38 7.69
N ALA A 50 3.32 -25.27 6.86
CA ALA A 50 4.73 -25.41 7.26
C ALA A 50 5.29 -24.19 8.02
N GLY A 51 4.50 -23.11 8.21
CA GLY A 51 4.93 -21.89 8.89
C GLY A 51 5.83 -20.97 8.06
N GLU A 52 6.03 -21.22 6.75
CA GLU A 52 6.88 -20.41 5.89
C GLU A 52 6.26 -19.04 5.55
N ILE A 53 4.93 -18.99 5.46
CA ILE A 53 4.17 -17.76 5.16
C ILE A 53 3.09 -17.55 6.20
N GLY A 54 2.97 -16.32 6.71
CA GLY A 54 2.11 -16.02 7.85
C GLY A 54 0.82 -15.25 7.52
N PHE A 55 0.75 -14.55 6.38
CA PHE A 55 -0.38 -13.65 6.09
C PHE A 55 -1.76 -14.33 6.12
N PRO A 56 -1.93 -15.61 5.67
CA PRO A 56 -3.23 -16.27 5.70
C PRO A 56 -3.77 -16.51 7.12
N GLY A 57 -2.86 -16.56 8.10
CA GLY A 57 -3.20 -16.75 9.51
C GLY A 57 -3.60 -15.46 10.25
N LEU A 58 -3.17 -14.29 9.76
CA LEU A 58 -3.39 -13.00 10.44
C LEU A 58 -4.88 -12.73 10.79
N PRO A 59 -5.85 -13.01 9.91
CA PRO A 59 -7.25 -12.81 10.23
C PRO A 59 -7.74 -13.54 11.49
N PHE A 60 -7.06 -14.61 11.90
CA PHE A 60 -7.43 -15.48 13.03
C PHE A 60 -6.69 -15.14 14.33
N HIS A 61 -5.81 -14.13 14.35
CA HIS A 61 -5.08 -13.69 15.54
C HIS A 61 -5.95 -12.81 16.47
N GLU A 62 -7.13 -13.30 16.85
CA GLU A 62 -8.11 -12.53 17.62
C GLU A 62 -7.63 -12.12 19.02
N LYS A 63 -6.84 -12.97 19.70
CA LYS A 63 -6.31 -12.67 21.03
C LYS A 63 -5.35 -11.46 20.95
N GLU A 64 -4.48 -11.46 19.96
CA GLU A 64 -3.56 -10.35 19.68
C GLU A 64 -4.33 -9.08 19.30
N CYS A 65 -5.31 -9.20 18.39
CA CYS A 65 -6.16 -8.08 17.99
C CYS A 65 -6.84 -7.41 19.19
N ARG A 66 -7.43 -8.20 20.10
CA ARG A 66 -8.05 -7.66 21.33
C ARG A 66 -7.03 -7.00 22.26
N ALA A 67 -5.79 -7.52 22.34
CA ALA A 67 -4.73 -6.89 23.11
C ALA A 67 -4.32 -5.54 22.52
N LEU A 68 -4.15 -5.44 21.20
CA LEU A 68 -3.85 -4.21 20.50
C LEU A 68 -4.98 -3.18 20.64
N ALA A 69 -6.24 -3.59 20.51
CA ALA A 69 -7.40 -2.73 20.70
C ALA A 69 -7.49 -2.16 22.11
N ARG A 70 -7.22 -2.96 23.15
CA ARG A 70 -7.14 -2.49 24.54
C ARG A 70 -6.01 -1.49 24.75
N TYR A 71 -4.82 -1.76 24.21
CA TYR A 71 -3.70 -0.83 24.28
C TYR A 71 -4.03 0.49 23.58
N ALA A 72 -4.58 0.44 22.38
CA ALA A 72 -5.04 1.62 21.64
C ALA A 72 -6.10 2.42 22.40
N ALA A 73 -7.02 1.76 23.11
CA ALA A 73 -7.99 2.42 23.97
C ALA A 73 -7.32 3.19 25.12
N GLY A 74 -6.25 2.64 25.69
CA GLY A 74 -5.40 3.34 26.67
C GLY A 74 -4.70 4.56 26.08
N MET A 75 -4.18 4.43 24.84
CA MET A 75 -3.57 5.56 24.13
C MET A 75 -4.57 6.71 23.91
N ARG A 76 -5.79 6.43 23.47
CA ARG A 76 -6.86 7.46 23.25
C ARG A 76 -7.25 8.23 24.50
N LYS A 77 -7.05 7.68 25.70
CA LYS A 77 -7.29 8.41 26.95
C LYS A 77 -6.21 9.44 27.28
N ARG A 78 -5.02 9.30 26.69
CA ARG A 78 -3.83 10.09 27.01
C ARG A 78 -3.44 11.04 25.87
N PHE A 79 -3.70 10.66 24.62
CA PHE A 79 -3.19 11.33 23.44
C PHE A 79 -4.33 11.69 22.48
N THR A 80 -4.19 12.83 21.82
CA THR A 80 -5.13 13.33 20.78
C THR A 80 -4.59 13.10 19.38
N HIS A 81 -3.26 13.02 19.22
CA HIS A 81 -2.59 12.85 17.93
C HIS A 81 -1.75 11.57 17.92
N LEU A 82 -1.73 10.92 16.77
CA LEU A 82 -0.92 9.75 16.49
C LEU A 82 -0.03 10.02 15.28
N LEU A 83 1.28 10.03 15.50
CA LEU A 83 2.28 10.13 14.45
C LEU A 83 2.89 8.75 14.19
N VAL A 84 2.63 8.18 13.03
CA VAL A 84 3.23 6.92 12.58
C VAL A 84 4.45 7.22 11.73
N LEU A 85 5.59 6.65 12.09
CA LEU A 85 6.84 6.70 11.33
C LEU A 85 7.08 5.34 10.70
N GLY A 86 7.08 5.26 9.38
CA GLY A 86 7.25 4.02 8.64
C GLY A 86 7.19 4.26 7.14
N ILE A 87 7.76 3.37 6.35
CA ILE A 87 7.81 3.49 4.89
C ILE A 87 7.35 2.20 4.22
N GLY A 88 6.81 2.29 3.02
CA GLY A 88 6.34 1.13 2.25
C GLY A 88 5.29 0.31 3.02
N GLY A 89 5.54 -0.99 3.24
CA GLY A 89 4.61 -1.88 3.95
C GLY A 89 4.34 -1.49 5.41
N SER A 90 5.19 -0.65 6.01
CA SER A 90 4.97 -0.09 7.36
C SER A 90 4.06 1.14 7.39
N ALA A 91 3.65 1.67 6.23
CA ALA A 91 2.84 2.89 6.09
C ALA A 91 1.61 2.69 5.22
N LEU A 92 1.79 2.12 4.01
CA LEU A 92 0.76 2.12 2.96
C LEU A 92 -0.52 1.40 3.37
N GLY A 93 -0.43 0.26 4.04
CA GLY A 93 -1.61 -0.46 4.51
C GLY A 93 -2.44 0.33 5.52
N THR A 94 -1.78 1.00 6.47
CA THR A 94 -2.45 1.88 7.44
C THR A 94 -3.14 3.05 6.76
N LYS A 95 -2.46 3.75 5.83
CA LYS A 95 -3.04 4.85 5.03
C LYS A 95 -4.24 4.36 4.22
N ALA A 96 -4.10 3.21 3.55
CA ALA A 96 -5.14 2.61 2.72
C ALA A 96 -6.43 2.34 3.50
N VAL A 97 -6.32 1.64 4.63
CA VAL A 97 -7.49 1.32 5.46
C VAL A 97 -8.12 2.58 6.03
N TYR A 98 -7.30 3.49 6.59
CA TYR A 98 -7.80 4.71 7.22
C TYR A 98 -8.63 5.55 6.26
N GLU A 99 -8.13 5.82 5.06
CA GLU A 99 -8.84 6.58 4.02
C GLU A 99 -10.06 5.82 3.48
N ALA A 100 -9.91 4.51 3.23
CA ALA A 100 -11.01 3.69 2.73
C ALA A 100 -12.23 3.72 3.67
N VAL A 101 -12.01 3.71 4.98
CA VAL A 101 -13.10 3.76 5.97
C VAL A 101 -13.56 5.18 6.33
N GLY A 102 -13.07 6.20 5.64
CA GLY A 102 -13.56 7.58 5.73
C GLY A 102 -12.58 8.62 6.27
N GLY A 103 -11.37 8.24 6.66
CA GLY A 103 -10.33 9.19 7.06
C GLY A 103 -10.64 10.01 8.31
N GLU A 104 -10.06 11.21 8.38
CA GLU A 104 -10.22 12.16 9.47
C GLU A 104 -11.67 12.66 9.57
N GLY A 105 -12.17 12.79 10.79
CA GLY A 105 -13.53 13.27 11.06
C GLY A 105 -14.63 12.19 10.99
N ALA A 106 -14.40 11.06 10.34
CA ALA A 106 -15.39 9.99 10.28
C ALA A 106 -15.51 9.18 11.58
N ARG A 107 -14.56 9.34 12.53
CA ARG A 107 -14.46 8.50 13.73
C ARG A 107 -13.98 9.25 14.96
N LYS A 108 -14.41 8.76 16.14
CA LYS A 108 -13.94 9.25 17.43
C LYS A 108 -12.64 8.52 17.82
N GLY A 109 -11.51 8.98 17.30
CA GLY A 109 -10.18 8.43 17.57
C GLY A 109 -9.11 9.50 17.63
N MET A 110 -7.85 9.09 17.75
CA MET A 110 -6.71 10.01 17.62
C MET A 110 -6.59 10.48 16.17
N ARG A 111 -6.16 11.73 15.99
CA ARG A 111 -5.82 12.27 14.67
C ARG A 111 -4.58 11.54 14.15
N LEU A 112 -4.75 10.72 13.11
CA LEU A 112 -3.69 9.91 12.54
C LEU A 112 -2.94 10.68 11.45
N THR A 113 -1.63 10.73 11.61
CA THR A 113 -0.70 11.20 10.57
C THR A 113 0.37 10.14 10.32
N VAL A 114 0.65 9.84 9.07
CA VAL A 114 1.68 8.89 8.68
C VAL A 114 2.79 9.65 7.94
N ALA A 115 4.00 9.63 8.52
CA ALA A 115 5.20 10.20 7.92
C ALA A 115 5.99 9.08 7.24
N ASP A 116 5.86 8.98 5.92
CA ASP A 116 6.45 7.93 5.09
C ASP A 116 7.47 8.45 4.07
N ASN A 117 7.96 9.67 4.27
CA ASN A 117 9.01 10.28 3.45
C ASN A 117 9.98 11.08 4.31
N VAL A 118 11.25 11.12 3.91
CA VAL A 118 12.33 11.85 4.59
C VAL A 118 12.63 13.21 3.96
N ASP A 119 11.75 13.70 3.08
CA ASP A 119 11.83 15.05 2.56
C ASP A 119 11.77 16.07 3.71
N PRO A 120 12.82 16.91 3.92
CA PRO A 120 12.82 17.86 5.03
C PRO A 120 11.69 18.88 4.95
N ASP A 121 11.30 19.30 3.74
CA ASP A 121 10.25 20.31 3.51
C ASP A 121 8.84 19.75 3.82
N GLY A 122 8.69 18.43 3.78
CA GLY A 122 7.47 17.74 4.23
C GLY A 122 7.53 17.38 5.73
N PHE A 123 8.63 16.74 6.16
CA PHE A 123 8.71 16.15 7.49
C PHE A 123 8.79 17.17 8.64
N PHE A 124 9.61 18.22 8.52
CA PHE A 124 9.74 19.20 9.61
C PHE A 124 8.48 20.04 9.86
N PRO A 125 7.76 20.56 8.85
CA PRO A 125 6.46 21.20 9.06
C PRO A 125 5.44 20.27 9.70
N LEU A 126 5.37 19.00 9.23
CA LEU A 126 4.51 17.98 9.81
C LEU A 126 4.84 17.76 11.29
N LEU A 127 6.11 17.61 11.66
CA LEU A 127 6.51 17.44 13.05
C LEU A 127 6.16 18.65 13.91
N ARG A 128 6.33 19.88 13.40
CA ARG A 128 5.97 21.11 14.12
C ARG A 128 4.47 21.28 14.29
N SER A 129 3.65 20.75 13.41
CA SER A 129 2.18 20.81 13.52
C SER A 129 1.61 19.88 14.60
N HIS A 130 2.44 18.97 15.15
CA HIS A 130 2.02 18.03 16.19
C HIS A 130 2.35 18.56 17.59
N PRO A 131 1.36 18.72 18.46
CA PRO A 131 1.56 19.09 19.86
C PRO A 131 2.18 17.91 20.61
N MET A 132 3.53 17.83 20.72
CA MET A 132 4.25 16.68 21.26
C MET A 132 3.84 16.25 22.68
N ARG A 133 3.22 17.14 23.46
CA ARG A 133 2.67 16.82 24.79
C ARG A 133 1.44 15.91 24.73
N THR A 134 0.71 15.89 23.62
CA THR A 134 -0.50 15.07 23.42
C THR A 134 -0.39 14.17 22.19
N THR A 135 0.81 14.02 21.65
CA THR A 135 1.11 13.14 20.51
C THR A 135 1.75 11.85 20.99
N ALA A 136 1.22 10.72 20.53
CA ALA A 136 1.91 9.44 20.57
C ALA A 136 2.64 9.19 19.25
N VAL A 137 3.84 8.67 19.31
CA VAL A 137 4.64 8.27 18.13
C VAL A 137 4.67 6.75 18.05
N VAL A 138 4.33 6.19 16.90
CA VAL A 138 4.46 4.76 16.62
C VAL A 138 5.47 4.58 15.48
N ALA A 139 6.65 4.05 15.79
CA ALA A 139 7.67 3.79 14.79
C ALA A 139 7.65 2.30 14.38
N ILE A 140 7.55 2.06 13.08
CA ILE A 140 7.33 0.74 12.49
C ILE A 140 8.48 0.37 11.56
N SER A 141 9.26 -0.61 11.96
CA SER A 141 10.30 -1.22 11.12
C SER A 141 10.57 -2.65 11.56
N LYS A 142 10.22 -3.63 10.70
CA LYS A 142 10.42 -5.06 11.01
C LYS A 142 11.89 -5.36 11.29
N SER A 143 12.81 -4.92 10.44
CA SER A 143 14.26 -5.12 10.64
C SER A 143 14.86 -4.18 11.66
N GLY A 144 14.21 -3.05 11.96
CA GLY A 144 14.77 -1.94 12.72
C GLY A 144 15.94 -1.22 12.04
N GLY A 145 16.28 -1.62 10.80
CA GLY A 145 17.42 -1.09 10.04
C GLY A 145 17.04 -0.14 8.90
N THR A 146 15.77 0.25 8.77
CA THR A 146 15.29 1.16 7.73
C THR A 146 15.82 2.58 8.01
N ALA A 147 16.71 3.08 7.15
CA ALA A 147 17.41 4.33 7.38
C ALA A 147 16.46 5.53 7.55
N GLU A 148 15.44 5.59 6.72
CA GLU A 148 14.41 6.64 6.72
C GLU A 148 13.66 6.67 8.06
N THR A 149 13.15 5.53 8.49
CA THR A 149 12.41 5.41 9.77
C THR A 149 13.32 5.71 10.96
N ASN A 150 14.60 5.29 10.91
CA ASN A 150 15.57 5.58 11.97
C ASN A 150 15.86 7.08 12.08
N ALA A 151 16.03 7.77 10.95
CA ALA A 151 16.26 9.22 10.94
C ALA A 151 15.05 9.98 11.50
N GLN A 152 13.85 9.65 11.03
CA GLN A 152 12.61 10.26 11.53
C GLN A 152 12.41 9.98 13.03
N LEU A 153 12.67 8.75 13.49
CA LEU A 153 12.53 8.37 14.90
C LEU A 153 13.51 9.16 15.78
N ALA A 154 14.77 9.31 15.38
CA ALA A 154 15.76 10.08 16.14
C ALA A 154 15.32 11.54 16.33
N ILE A 155 14.80 12.18 15.26
CA ILE A 155 14.28 13.55 15.30
C ILE A 155 13.03 13.63 16.18
N ALA A 156 12.10 12.67 16.06
CA ALA A 156 10.87 12.62 16.86
C ALA A 156 11.18 12.40 18.36
N ILE A 157 12.15 11.55 18.71
CA ILE A 157 12.60 11.35 20.10
C ILE A 157 13.12 12.65 20.70
N GLU A 158 13.91 13.41 19.95
CA GLU A 158 14.42 14.72 20.43
C GLU A 158 13.26 15.70 20.69
N ALA A 159 12.27 15.74 19.80
CA ALA A 159 11.07 16.55 19.98
C ALA A 159 10.25 16.10 21.22
N LEU A 160 10.09 14.79 21.42
CA LEU A 160 9.40 14.22 22.58
C LEU A 160 10.14 14.53 23.89
N ARG A 161 11.47 14.42 23.92
CA ARG A 161 12.30 14.75 25.08
C ARG A 161 12.18 16.21 25.49
N ARG A 162 12.20 17.12 24.51
CA ARG A 162 12.01 18.56 24.75
C ARG A 162 10.63 18.86 25.34
N ALA A 163 9.59 18.21 24.83
CA ALA A 163 8.21 18.48 25.26
C ALA A 163 7.83 17.80 26.58
N ASN A 164 8.37 16.60 26.88
CA ASN A 164 7.88 15.71 27.94
C ASN A 164 8.94 15.35 28.97
N GLY A 165 10.19 15.80 28.83
CA GLY A 165 11.30 15.49 29.75
C GLY A 165 11.47 13.98 29.93
N LYS A 166 11.56 13.52 31.18
CA LYS A 166 11.76 12.09 31.51
C LYS A 166 10.63 11.17 31.07
N LYS A 167 9.42 11.70 30.80
CA LYS A 167 8.24 10.93 30.37
C LYS A 167 8.16 10.67 28.87
N TRP A 168 9.15 11.09 28.09
CA TRP A 168 9.15 10.96 26.63
C TRP A 168 8.90 9.52 26.14
N LYS A 169 9.38 8.51 26.87
CA LYS A 169 9.22 7.09 26.53
C LYS A 169 7.77 6.62 26.54
N GLU A 170 6.93 7.24 27.38
CA GLU A 170 5.51 6.93 27.46
C GLU A 170 4.72 7.37 26.21
N HIS A 171 5.33 8.21 25.37
CA HIS A 171 4.78 8.69 24.11
C HIS A 171 5.24 7.87 22.90
N LEU A 172 6.12 6.87 23.11
CA LEU A 172 6.71 6.10 22.00
C LEU A 172 6.30 4.63 22.09
N VAL A 173 5.92 4.09 20.94
CA VAL A 173 5.66 2.67 20.72
C VAL A 173 6.47 2.20 19.52
N LEU A 174 7.06 1.03 19.61
CA LEU A 174 7.78 0.41 18.50
C LEU A 174 7.02 -0.82 17.98
N ILE A 175 6.98 -0.98 16.66
CA ILE A 175 6.45 -2.21 16.02
C ILE A 175 7.58 -2.79 15.19
N THR A 176 8.06 -3.98 15.60
CA THR A 176 9.31 -4.55 15.08
C THR A 176 9.34 -6.07 15.18
N ASP A 177 10.44 -6.69 14.79
CA ASP A 177 10.68 -8.13 14.99
C ASP A 177 10.59 -8.49 16.49
N PRO A 178 10.04 -9.66 16.85
CA PRO A 178 9.86 -10.05 18.24
C PRO A 178 11.17 -10.26 19.01
N SER A 179 12.27 -10.61 18.34
CA SER A 179 13.50 -11.09 19.00
C SER A 179 14.79 -10.42 18.55
N LYS A 180 14.80 -9.75 17.39
CA LYS A 180 16.04 -9.24 16.78
C LYS A 180 15.86 -7.86 16.16
N GLY A 181 16.98 -7.24 15.81
CA GLY A 181 17.01 -5.93 15.13
C GLY A 181 17.26 -4.77 16.08
N VAL A 182 17.49 -3.59 15.49
CA VAL A 182 17.84 -2.37 16.24
C VAL A 182 16.68 -1.91 17.11
N PHE A 183 15.46 -1.90 16.56
CA PHE A 183 14.28 -1.47 17.32
C PHE A 183 13.96 -2.40 18.50
N ARG A 184 14.18 -3.72 18.34
CA ARG A 184 13.95 -4.66 19.45
C ARG A 184 14.92 -4.38 20.58
N ARG A 185 16.23 -4.31 20.29
CA ARG A 185 17.24 -3.96 21.30
C ARG A 185 16.97 -2.61 21.97
N PHE A 186 16.59 -1.60 21.17
CA PHE A 186 16.27 -0.27 21.70
C PHE A 186 15.05 -0.31 22.64
N ALA A 187 13.99 -1.05 22.25
CA ALA A 187 12.82 -1.24 23.12
C ALA A 187 13.19 -1.88 24.47
N ASP A 188 13.99 -2.94 24.42
CA ASP A 188 14.40 -3.70 25.62
C ASP A 188 15.32 -2.87 26.52
N THR A 189 16.30 -2.17 25.95
CA THR A 189 17.24 -1.34 26.72
C THR A 189 16.55 -0.14 27.38
N GLU A 190 15.63 0.51 26.66
CA GLU A 190 14.99 1.72 27.14
C GLU A 190 13.67 1.47 27.88
N GLY A 191 13.16 0.24 27.89
CA GLY A 191 11.85 -0.09 28.47
C GLY A 191 10.68 0.53 27.69
N ILE A 192 10.79 0.61 26.36
CA ILE A 192 9.76 1.18 25.48
C ILE A 192 8.76 0.10 25.11
N ALA A 193 7.47 0.43 25.12
CA ALA A 193 6.41 -0.47 24.66
C ALA A 193 6.65 -0.92 23.21
N ALA A 194 6.60 -2.23 22.96
CA ALA A 194 6.83 -2.77 21.64
C ALA A 194 5.88 -3.92 21.30
N PHE A 195 5.48 -3.98 20.01
CA PHE A 195 4.64 -5.04 19.45
C PHE A 195 5.36 -5.76 18.33
N ALA A 196 5.06 -7.04 18.18
CA ALA A 196 5.74 -7.90 17.23
C ALA A 196 5.13 -7.83 15.84
N VAL A 197 6.00 -7.85 14.82
CA VAL A 197 5.64 -8.22 13.45
C VAL A 197 5.98 -9.69 13.27
N PRO A 198 5.05 -10.57 12.89
CA PRO A 198 5.37 -11.98 12.72
C PRO A 198 6.52 -12.19 11.72
N PRO A 199 7.54 -13.01 12.05
CA PRO A 199 8.74 -13.17 11.23
C PRO A 199 8.47 -13.66 9.81
N ASN A 200 7.42 -14.47 9.62
CA ASN A 200 6.98 -15.06 8.36
C ASN A 200 5.98 -14.19 7.58
N VAL A 201 5.78 -12.92 7.98
CA VAL A 201 4.92 -11.95 7.28
C VAL A 201 5.79 -10.88 6.65
N GLY A 202 5.73 -10.73 5.32
CA GLY A 202 6.40 -9.66 4.58
C GLY A 202 5.75 -8.30 4.84
N GLY A 203 6.50 -7.20 4.70
CA GLY A 203 5.99 -5.84 4.99
C GLY A 203 4.70 -5.50 4.25
N ARG A 204 4.62 -5.77 2.95
CA ARG A 204 3.43 -5.49 2.12
C ARG A 204 2.21 -6.38 2.39
N TYR A 205 2.39 -7.47 3.16
CA TYR A 205 1.34 -8.39 3.64
C TYR A 205 1.01 -8.19 5.12
N SER A 206 1.50 -7.12 5.76
CA SER A 206 1.46 -7.00 7.23
C SER A 206 0.35 -6.11 7.77
N VAL A 207 -0.51 -5.54 6.93
CA VAL A 207 -1.54 -4.58 7.37
C VAL A 207 -2.52 -5.18 8.40
N LEU A 208 -2.79 -6.47 8.34
CA LEU A 208 -3.64 -7.19 9.28
C LEU A 208 -2.89 -7.72 10.53
N SER A 209 -1.66 -7.24 10.76
CA SER A 209 -0.87 -7.46 12.00
C SER A 209 -0.84 -6.20 12.86
N ALA A 210 -0.03 -6.18 13.92
CA ALA A 210 0.21 -4.99 14.75
C ALA A 210 0.57 -3.75 13.91
N VAL A 211 1.21 -3.93 12.74
CA VAL A 211 1.61 -2.86 11.81
C VAL A 211 0.45 -1.95 11.42
N GLY A 212 -0.69 -2.52 11.05
CA GLY A 212 -1.89 -1.75 10.73
C GLY A 212 -2.87 -1.67 11.90
N LEU A 213 -3.09 -2.78 12.62
CA LEU A 213 -4.15 -2.87 13.62
C LEU A 213 -3.98 -1.89 14.79
N LEU A 214 -2.76 -1.68 15.30
CA LEU A 214 -2.53 -0.76 16.42
C LEU A 214 -2.81 0.70 16.03
N PRO A 215 -2.19 1.27 14.99
CA PRO A 215 -2.43 2.66 14.62
C PRO A 215 -3.89 2.89 14.18
N LEU A 216 -4.49 1.94 13.48
CA LEU A 216 -5.89 2.03 13.05
C LEU A 216 -6.85 2.02 14.25
N ALA A 217 -6.65 1.10 15.22
CA ALA A 217 -7.45 1.07 16.44
C ALA A 217 -7.29 2.36 17.26
N ALA A 218 -6.09 2.93 17.34
CA ALA A 218 -5.87 4.21 17.99
C ALA A 218 -6.59 5.36 17.28
N ALA A 219 -6.69 5.30 15.95
CA ALA A 219 -7.47 6.24 15.14
C ALA A 219 -8.99 5.97 15.15
N GLY A 220 -9.47 4.98 15.93
CA GLY A 220 -10.91 4.70 16.08
C GLY A 220 -11.48 3.74 15.04
N VAL A 221 -10.64 3.10 14.22
CA VAL A 221 -11.05 2.04 13.29
C VAL A 221 -11.17 0.73 14.05
N SER A 222 -12.23 -0.05 13.83
CA SER A 222 -12.42 -1.34 14.48
C SER A 222 -11.51 -2.42 13.88
N ALA A 223 -10.44 -2.76 14.60
CA ALA A 223 -9.54 -3.84 14.22
C ALA A 223 -10.26 -5.20 14.15
N GLU A 224 -11.22 -5.43 15.07
CA GLU A 224 -12.01 -6.67 15.10
C GLU A 224 -12.87 -6.82 13.85
N ARG A 225 -13.53 -5.73 13.40
CA ARG A 225 -14.35 -5.75 12.18
C ARG A 225 -13.48 -5.93 10.93
N LEU A 226 -12.29 -5.31 10.91
CA LEU A 226 -11.33 -5.48 9.83
C LEU A 226 -10.92 -6.95 9.68
N LEU A 227 -10.52 -7.60 10.80
CA LEU A 227 -10.18 -9.02 10.78
C LEU A 227 -11.39 -9.92 10.49
N ALA A 228 -12.59 -9.55 10.94
CA ALA A 228 -13.81 -10.30 10.63
C ALA A 228 -14.09 -10.32 9.12
N GLY A 229 -13.85 -9.21 8.42
CA GLY A 229 -13.94 -9.16 6.97
C GLY A 229 -12.91 -10.02 6.27
N ALA A 230 -11.66 -9.98 6.72
CA ALA A 230 -10.60 -10.83 6.20
C ALA A 230 -10.89 -12.32 6.42
N ARG A 231 -11.41 -12.73 7.60
CA ARG A 231 -11.89 -14.10 7.85
C ARG A 231 -13.03 -14.51 6.93
N TRP A 232 -13.96 -13.59 6.67
CA TRP A 232 -15.04 -13.87 5.73
C TRP A 232 -14.48 -14.18 4.33
N MET A 233 -13.52 -13.41 3.83
CA MET A 233 -12.87 -13.68 2.54
C MET A 233 -12.10 -15.01 2.55
N GLU A 234 -11.45 -15.37 3.65
CA GLU A 234 -10.85 -16.70 3.83
C GLU A 234 -11.91 -17.83 3.72
N SER A 235 -13.09 -17.63 4.29
CA SER A 235 -14.18 -18.60 4.18
C SER A 235 -14.71 -18.72 2.75
N VAL A 236 -14.81 -17.61 2.03
CA VAL A 236 -15.15 -17.59 0.60
C VAL A 236 -14.10 -18.33 -0.21
N PHE A 237 -12.81 -18.03 0.01
CA PHE A 237 -11.72 -18.69 -0.70
C PHE A 237 -11.70 -20.20 -0.48
N ARG A 238 -11.98 -20.68 0.73
CA ARG A 238 -12.01 -22.12 1.06
C ARG A 238 -13.32 -22.81 0.67
N GLY A 239 -14.43 -22.08 0.65
CA GLY A 239 -15.78 -22.63 0.46
C GLY A 239 -16.18 -22.84 -1.00
N TYR A 240 -15.57 -22.11 -1.94
CA TYR A 240 -15.91 -22.21 -3.36
C TYR A 240 -14.82 -22.93 -4.15
N GLN A 241 -15.21 -23.57 -5.25
CA GLN A 241 -14.32 -24.36 -6.11
C GLN A 241 -14.26 -23.79 -7.53
N GLY A 242 -13.12 -23.99 -8.21
CA GLY A 242 -12.95 -23.66 -9.62
C GLY A 242 -13.26 -22.20 -9.94
N GLY A 243 -13.92 -21.97 -11.06
CA GLY A 243 -14.30 -20.63 -11.53
C GLY A 243 -15.38 -19.92 -10.70
N LYS A 244 -16.07 -20.63 -9.80
CA LYS A 244 -17.01 -20.03 -8.84
C LYS A 244 -16.29 -19.38 -7.65
N ASN A 245 -15.00 -19.66 -7.48
CA ASN A 245 -14.18 -19.04 -6.46
C ASN A 245 -13.62 -17.71 -6.98
N PRO A 246 -14.02 -16.55 -6.42
CA PRO A 246 -13.61 -15.26 -6.96
C PRO A 246 -12.10 -15.02 -6.84
N VAL A 247 -11.44 -15.57 -5.82
CA VAL A 247 -9.99 -15.47 -5.63
C VAL A 247 -9.25 -16.27 -6.71
N LEU A 248 -9.69 -17.50 -6.97
CA LEU A 248 -9.08 -18.34 -8.02
C LEU A 248 -9.35 -17.77 -9.42
N ALA A 249 -10.56 -17.28 -9.67
CA ALA A 249 -10.91 -16.65 -10.94
C ALA A 249 -10.08 -15.39 -11.18
N GLY A 250 -9.98 -14.50 -10.19
CA GLY A 250 -9.12 -13.31 -10.27
C GLY A 250 -7.66 -13.66 -10.50
N ALA A 251 -7.10 -14.58 -9.70
CA ALA A 251 -5.73 -15.05 -9.86
C ALA A 251 -5.49 -15.68 -11.24
N ALA A 252 -6.45 -16.43 -11.79
CA ALA A 252 -6.37 -17.03 -13.11
C ALA A 252 -6.32 -15.97 -14.22
N VAL A 253 -7.25 -14.99 -14.18
CA VAL A 253 -7.31 -13.88 -15.15
C VAL A 253 -6.01 -13.06 -15.13
N TYR A 254 -5.59 -12.62 -13.95
CA TYR A 254 -4.38 -11.79 -13.86
C TYR A 254 -3.10 -12.57 -14.18
N SER A 255 -3.03 -13.86 -13.83
CA SER A 255 -1.90 -14.71 -14.26
C SER A 255 -1.87 -14.89 -15.77
N HIS A 256 -3.01 -14.97 -16.44
CA HIS A 256 -3.06 -15.04 -17.89
C HIS A 256 -2.42 -13.81 -18.51
N TYR A 257 -2.83 -12.61 -18.08
CA TYR A 257 -2.26 -11.34 -18.59
C TYR A 257 -0.84 -11.04 -18.05
N LEU A 258 -0.34 -11.82 -17.12
CA LEU A 258 1.05 -11.74 -16.65
C LEU A 258 1.97 -12.69 -17.44
N ILE A 259 1.46 -13.86 -17.90
CA ILE A 259 2.29 -14.97 -18.37
C ILE A 259 1.95 -15.41 -19.80
N ASP A 260 0.66 -15.64 -20.11
CA ASP A 260 0.21 -16.28 -21.34
C ASP A 260 -0.03 -15.27 -22.47
N ASN A 261 -0.65 -14.13 -22.14
CA ASN A 261 -0.85 -12.96 -23.00
C ASN A 261 -0.32 -11.71 -22.27
N PRO A 262 1.02 -11.55 -22.16
CA PRO A 262 1.60 -10.56 -21.27
C PRO A 262 1.20 -9.14 -21.62
N LYS A 263 0.58 -8.46 -20.66
CA LYS A 263 0.32 -7.02 -20.69
C LYS A 263 1.34 -6.34 -19.78
N PRO A 264 2.21 -5.45 -20.29
CA PRO A 264 3.25 -4.78 -19.48
C PRO A 264 2.71 -3.95 -18.31
N ALA A 265 1.47 -3.46 -18.40
CA ALA A 265 0.86 -2.65 -17.36
C ALA A 265 -0.46 -3.25 -16.84
N HIS A 266 -0.70 -3.06 -15.55
CA HIS A 266 -1.96 -3.34 -14.88
C HIS A 266 -2.48 -2.05 -14.24
N ILE A 267 -3.62 -1.56 -14.72
CA ILE A 267 -4.19 -0.29 -14.30
C ILE A 267 -5.37 -0.53 -13.36
N TRP A 268 -5.31 0.04 -12.16
CA TRP A 268 -6.48 0.15 -11.30
C TRP A 268 -7.16 1.49 -11.53
N PHE A 269 -8.37 1.46 -12.04
CA PHE A 269 -9.24 2.62 -12.17
C PHE A 269 -10.21 2.63 -10.99
N THR A 270 -9.96 3.49 -10.00
CA THR A 270 -10.70 3.52 -8.74
C THR A 270 -11.73 4.64 -8.72
N TYR A 271 -12.99 4.28 -8.50
CA TYR A 271 -14.09 5.23 -8.37
C TYR A 271 -14.52 5.34 -6.91
N GLY A 272 -14.09 6.42 -6.26
CA GLY A 272 -14.34 6.74 -4.87
C GLY A 272 -13.07 7.19 -4.13
N GLU A 273 -13.15 8.34 -3.47
CA GLU A 273 -12.02 9.01 -2.81
C GLU A 273 -11.20 8.08 -1.88
N GLY A 274 -11.89 7.27 -1.09
CA GLY A 274 -11.22 6.34 -0.17
C GLY A 274 -10.45 5.19 -0.84
N LEU A 275 -10.60 4.97 -2.16
CA LEU A 275 -9.92 3.89 -2.87
C LEU A 275 -8.55 4.28 -3.42
N ALA A 276 -8.24 5.57 -3.54
CA ALA A 276 -6.96 6.03 -4.08
C ALA A 276 -5.76 5.50 -3.28
N ARG A 277 -5.83 5.52 -1.94
CA ARG A 277 -4.78 4.98 -1.06
C ARG A 277 -4.76 3.45 -1.03
N VAL A 278 -5.89 2.81 -1.27
CA VAL A 278 -5.93 1.34 -1.44
C VAL A 278 -5.21 0.94 -2.71
N ALA A 279 -5.35 1.72 -3.78
CA ALA A 279 -4.58 1.51 -5.02
C ALA A 279 -3.06 1.70 -4.81
N GLU A 280 -2.62 2.65 -3.97
CA GLU A 280 -1.19 2.81 -3.61
C GLU A 280 -0.65 1.58 -2.86
N TRP A 281 -1.42 1.06 -1.89
CA TRP A 281 -1.06 -0.18 -1.20
C TRP A 281 -0.98 -1.36 -2.16
N TRP A 282 -1.96 -1.50 -3.07
CA TRP A 282 -1.96 -2.55 -4.08
C TRP A 282 -0.77 -2.41 -5.06
N GLN A 283 -0.38 -1.20 -5.45
CA GLN A 283 0.79 -0.98 -6.31
C GLN A 283 2.06 -1.59 -5.69
N GLN A 284 2.27 -1.41 -4.38
CA GLN A 284 3.39 -2.05 -3.70
C GLN A 284 3.20 -3.58 -3.64
N LEU A 285 2.00 -4.03 -3.24
CA LEU A 285 1.70 -5.46 -3.14
C LEU A 285 1.98 -6.18 -4.47
N TRP A 286 1.45 -5.64 -5.58
CA TRP A 286 1.59 -6.22 -6.91
C TRP A 286 3.02 -6.09 -7.44
N GLY A 287 3.57 -4.88 -7.43
CA GLY A 287 4.88 -4.58 -8.01
C GLY A 287 6.02 -5.35 -7.36
N GLU A 288 6.13 -5.29 -6.03
CA GLU A 288 7.20 -5.98 -5.31
C GLU A 288 7.03 -7.51 -5.28
N SER A 289 5.80 -8.02 -5.36
CA SER A 289 5.57 -9.47 -5.33
C SER A 289 5.82 -10.12 -6.68
N LEU A 290 5.53 -9.45 -7.79
CA LEU A 290 5.56 -10.03 -9.13
C LEU A 290 6.73 -9.53 -9.99
N GLY A 291 7.28 -8.33 -9.71
CA GLY A 291 8.45 -7.78 -10.39
C GLY A 291 9.71 -8.54 -10.01
N LYS A 292 9.92 -9.71 -10.60
CA LYS A 292 10.97 -10.67 -10.22
C LYS A 292 11.71 -11.27 -11.44
N ARG A 293 12.73 -12.05 -11.14
CA ARG A 293 13.33 -12.98 -12.11
C ARG A 293 12.97 -14.41 -11.74
N LYS A 294 12.59 -15.20 -12.74
CA LYS A 294 12.45 -16.65 -12.60
C LYS A 294 13.82 -17.29 -12.32
N ALA A 295 13.83 -18.53 -11.89
CA ALA A 295 15.08 -19.32 -11.74
C ALA A 295 15.90 -19.38 -13.05
N THR A 296 15.25 -19.28 -14.21
CA THR A 296 15.88 -19.20 -15.53
C THR A 296 16.52 -17.83 -15.84
N GLY A 297 16.42 -16.85 -14.94
CA GLY A 297 16.88 -15.47 -15.16
C GLY A 297 15.88 -14.58 -15.92
N LYS A 298 14.83 -15.15 -16.54
CA LYS A 298 13.81 -14.36 -17.29
C LYS A 298 13.05 -13.43 -16.36
N PRO A 299 12.94 -12.12 -16.68
CA PRO A 299 12.16 -11.19 -15.89
C PRO A 299 10.65 -11.46 -16.03
N VAL A 300 9.91 -11.22 -14.97
CA VAL A 300 8.46 -11.27 -14.87
C VAL A 300 7.97 -10.04 -14.12
N GLY A 301 6.78 -9.57 -14.42
CA GLY A 301 6.14 -8.47 -13.72
C GLY A 301 5.30 -7.63 -14.65
N GLN A 302 4.47 -6.81 -14.05
CA GLN A 302 3.69 -5.77 -14.71
C GLN A 302 3.94 -4.46 -13.95
N THR A 303 3.93 -3.35 -14.65
CA THR A 303 3.92 -2.03 -14.01
C THR A 303 2.53 -1.76 -13.45
N PRO A 304 2.34 -1.79 -12.12
CA PRO A 304 1.07 -1.43 -11.54
C PRO A 304 0.91 0.09 -11.56
N SER A 305 -0.17 0.56 -12.14
CA SER A 305 -0.51 1.98 -12.17
C SER A 305 -1.93 2.20 -11.65
N ARG A 306 -2.20 3.41 -11.19
CA ARG A 306 -3.51 3.80 -10.71
C ARG A 306 -4.07 4.95 -11.53
N ALA A 307 -5.38 4.97 -11.65
CA ALA A 307 -6.15 6.07 -12.17
C ALA A 307 -7.34 6.33 -11.24
N ALA A 308 -7.68 7.59 -11.02
CA ALA A 308 -8.79 8.01 -10.18
C ALA A 308 -9.97 8.44 -11.05
N GLY A 309 -11.07 7.75 -10.96
CA GLY A 309 -12.33 8.19 -11.55
C GLY A 309 -13.01 9.22 -10.64
N VAL A 310 -13.49 10.32 -11.18
CA VAL A 310 -13.65 10.69 -12.60
C VAL A 310 -12.40 11.45 -13.13
N THR A 311 -11.55 11.95 -12.25
CA THR A 311 -10.44 12.87 -12.52
C THR A 311 -9.54 12.42 -13.69
N ASP A 312 -9.13 11.16 -13.68
CA ASP A 312 -8.17 10.65 -14.68
C ASP A 312 -8.79 10.26 -16.02
N GLN A 313 -10.11 10.37 -16.17
CA GLN A 313 -10.73 10.41 -17.50
C GLN A 313 -10.26 11.64 -18.29
N HIS A 314 -9.95 12.74 -17.59
CA HIS A 314 -9.49 13.99 -18.18
C HIS A 314 -7.96 14.10 -18.27
N SER A 315 -7.22 13.01 -17.98
CA SER A 315 -5.75 12.99 -18.05
C SER A 315 -5.18 11.78 -18.77
N GLN A 316 -5.68 10.57 -18.51
CA GLN A 316 -5.07 9.33 -18.96
C GLN A 316 -5.93 8.54 -19.96
N LEU A 317 -7.24 8.79 -20.03
CA LEU A 317 -8.19 7.97 -20.80
C LEU A 317 -7.87 7.95 -22.28
N GLN A 318 -7.39 9.07 -22.86
CA GLN A 318 -6.95 9.13 -24.27
C GLN A 318 -5.90 8.05 -24.58
N LEU A 319 -4.87 7.93 -23.72
CA LEU A 319 -3.84 6.90 -23.86
C LEU A 319 -4.42 5.48 -23.70
N TYR A 320 -5.35 5.32 -22.80
CA TYR A 320 -5.95 4.01 -22.52
C TYR A 320 -6.85 3.54 -23.66
N GLN A 321 -7.53 4.46 -24.32
CA GLN A 321 -8.46 4.17 -25.39
C GLN A 321 -7.76 3.99 -26.74
N ASP A 322 -6.95 4.95 -27.17
CA ASP A 322 -6.34 5.00 -28.50
C ASP A 322 -4.86 4.55 -28.54
N GLY A 323 -4.21 4.47 -27.37
CA GLY A 323 -2.83 4.02 -27.28
C GLY A 323 -2.67 2.50 -27.39
N PRO A 324 -1.46 1.95 -27.15
CA PRO A 324 -1.17 0.53 -27.30
C PRO A 324 -2.05 -0.36 -26.41
N ALA A 325 -2.49 -1.52 -26.94
CA ALA A 325 -3.27 -2.53 -26.23
C ALA A 325 -2.40 -3.38 -25.28
N ASP A 326 -1.58 -2.73 -24.48
CA ASP A 326 -0.55 -3.31 -23.62
C ASP A 326 -0.93 -3.32 -22.13
N LYS A 327 -2.21 -3.11 -21.83
CA LYS A 327 -2.70 -2.95 -20.45
C LYS A 327 -3.87 -3.89 -20.16
N VAL A 328 -3.96 -4.36 -18.92
CA VAL A 328 -5.17 -4.93 -18.33
C VAL A 328 -5.72 -3.94 -17.30
N TYR A 329 -7.03 -3.82 -17.21
CA TYR A 329 -7.71 -2.85 -16.37
C TYR A 329 -8.50 -3.53 -15.28
N THR A 330 -8.46 -2.97 -14.06
CA THR A 330 -9.35 -3.34 -12.95
C THR A 330 -10.10 -2.09 -12.51
N PHE A 331 -11.41 -2.08 -12.73
CA PHE A 331 -12.30 -1.02 -12.28
C PHE A 331 -12.82 -1.37 -10.88
N VAL A 332 -12.63 -0.47 -9.92
CA VAL A 332 -13.03 -0.67 -8.53
C VAL A 332 -13.90 0.48 -8.07
N ARG A 333 -15.09 0.18 -7.51
CA ARG A 333 -15.95 1.20 -6.86
C ARG A 333 -16.61 0.69 -5.59
N TRP A 334 -17.10 1.63 -4.77
CA TRP A 334 -18.06 1.34 -3.72
C TRP A 334 -19.48 1.26 -4.30
N MET A 335 -20.24 0.20 -3.97
CA MET A 335 -21.65 0.09 -4.38
C MET A 335 -22.52 1.12 -3.66
N GLU A 336 -22.25 1.38 -2.38
CA GLU A 336 -22.98 2.36 -1.57
C GLU A 336 -22.11 3.61 -1.31
N GLY A 337 -22.66 4.79 -1.60
CA GLY A 337 -22.10 6.07 -1.16
C GLY A 337 -22.49 6.37 0.28
N ARG A 338 -21.71 7.21 0.98
CA ARG A 338 -22.06 7.70 2.32
C ARG A 338 -22.89 8.98 2.27
N GLU A 339 -22.54 9.87 1.34
CA GLU A 339 -23.17 11.18 1.20
C GLU A 339 -24.26 11.15 0.13
N LYS A 340 -25.28 11.95 0.36
CA LYS A 340 -26.38 12.16 -0.57
C LYS A 340 -26.49 13.65 -0.88
N GLY A 341 -26.66 13.97 -2.14
CA GLY A 341 -26.84 15.35 -2.58
C GLY A 341 -27.28 15.39 -4.03
N ASN A 342 -28.14 16.33 -4.32
CA ASN A 342 -28.65 16.52 -5.66
C ASN A 342 -28.06 17.78 -6.28
N VAL A 343 -27.88 17.73 -7.60
CA VAL A 343 -27.65 18.93 -8.40
C VAL A 343 -28.91 19.79 -8.30
N PRO A 344 -28.83 21.11 -8.05
CA PRO A 344 -30.03 21.96 -7.98
C PRO A 344 -30.88 21.81 -9.27
N ALA A 345 -32.21 21.91 -9.13
CA ALA A 345 -33.11 21.74 -10.29
C ALA A 345 -33.16 22.97 -11.23
N ARG A 346 -32.63 24.10 -10.79
CA ARG A 346 -32.65 25.39 -11.52
C ARG A 346 -31.36 26.16 -11.27
N GLY A 347 -31.05 27.13 -12.11
CA GLY A 347 -29.94 28.06 -11.89
C GLY A 347 -28.68 27.76 -12.69
N PHE A 348 -28.77 26.96 -13.75
CA PHE A 348 -27.65 26.68 -14.62
C PHE A 348 -27.67 27.47 -15.93
N ALA A 349 -26.54 27.46 -16.61
CA ALA A 349 -26.48 27.90 -18.00
C ALA A 349 -27.31 26.98 -18.90
N PRO A 350 -27.87 27.49 -20.04
CA PRO A 350 -28.54 26.65 -21.02
C PRO A 350 -27.65 25.48 -21.46
N GLY A 351 -28.23 24.30 -21.65
CA GLY A 351 -27.51 23.07 -22.03
C GLY A 351 -27.11 22.15 -20.86
N MET A 352 -27.38 22.57 -19.61
CA MET A 352 -27.07 21.74 -18.43
C MET A 352 -28.32 21.11 -17.79
N GLU A 353 -29.46 21.22 -18.44
CA GLU A 353 -30.77 20.80 -17.91
C GLU A 353 -30.83 19.32 -17.56
N MET A 354 -30.07 18.49 -18.28
CA MET A 354 -30.00 17.04 -18.04
C MET A 354 -29.48 16.67 -16.65
N LEU A 355 -28.75 17.57 -15.98
CA LEU A 355 -28.20 17.35 -14.64
C LEU A 355 -29.17 17.77 -13.54
N GLY A 356 -30.10 18.66 -13.84
CA GLY A 356 -30.98 19.31 -12.85
C GLY A 356 -31.85 18.34 -12.05
N GLY A 357 -31.82 18.47 -10.71
CA GLY A 357 -32.59 17.65 -9.78
C GLY A 357 -32.07 16.23 -9.55
N ARG A 358 -31.10 15.77 -10.34
CA ARG A 358 -30.54 14.42 -10.21
C ARG A 358 -29.56 14.31 -9.02
N PRO A 359 -29.50 13.14 -8.36
CA PRO A 359 -28.41 12.86 -7.43
C PRO A 359 -27.05 12.99 -8.11
N LEU A 360 -26.07 13.62 -7.44
CA LEU A 360 -24.71 13.68 -7.96
C LEU A 360 -24.11 12.27 -8.16
N ARG A 361 -24.60 11.31 -7.39
CA ARG A 361 -24.23 9.90 -7.51
C ARG A 361 -24.60 9.30 -8.88
N ASP A 362 -25.71 9.71 -9.48
CA ASP A 362 -26.14 9.21 -10.80
C ASP A 362 -25.12 9.59 -11.89
N LEU A 363 -24.58 10.82 -11.83
CA LEU A 363 -23.51 11.23 -12.75
C LEU A 363 -22.25 10.40 -12.51
N PHE A 364 -21.84 10.23 -11.25
CA PHE A 364 -20.64 9.44 -10.90
C PHE A 364 -20.75 7.97 -11.37
N ASP A 365 -21.92 7.35 -11.22
CA ASP A 365 -22.16 5.98 -11.66
C ASP A 365 -22.24 5.89 -13.21
N ALA A 366 -22.81 6.89 -13.86
CA ALA A 366 -22.82 6.98 -15.34
C ALA A 366 -21.41 7.10 -15.90
N GLU A 367 -20.55 7.91 -15.29
CA GLU A 367 -19.14 8.07 -15.67
C GLU A 367 -18.33 6.76 -15.51
N PHE A 368 -18.60 6.01 -14.44
CA PHE A 368 -18.01 4.68 -14.25
C PHE A 368 -18.39 3.72 -15.37
N GLU A 369 -19.68 3.60 -15.68
CA GLU A 369 -20.19 2.71 -16.75
C GLU A 369 -19.73 3.17 -18.14
N ALA A 370 -19.75 4.47 -18.41
CA ALA A 370 -19.34 5.04 -19.68
C ALA A 370 -17.86 4.79 -19.97
N THR A 371 -16.98 4.92 -18.96
CA THR A 371 -15.54 4.68 -19.09
C THR A 371 -15.26 3.20 -19.38
N ILE A 372 -15.94 2.30 -18.68
CA ILE A 372 -15.86 0.86 -18.98
C ILE A 372 -16.33 0.59 -20.40
N GLY A 373 -17.47 1.15 -20.83
CA GLY A 373 -18.02 0.98 -22.17
C GLY A 373 -17.10 1.50 -23.28
N ALA A 374 -16.45 2.65 -23.05
CA ALA A 374 -15.50 3.21 -24.01
C ALA A 374 -14.25 2.32 -24.18
N LEU A 375 -13.68 1.86 -23.10
CA LEU A 375 -12.51 0.96 -23.11
C LEU A 375 -12.87 -0.42 -23.67
N TRP A 376 -14.06 -0.94 -23.37
CA TRP A 376 -14.55 -2.17 -23.97
C TRP A 376 -14.67 -2.06 -25.49
N LYS A 377 -15.26 -0.99 -26.03
CA LYS A 377 -15.30 -0.72 -27.46
C LYS A 377 -13.91 -0.66 -28.10
N ALA A 378 -12.93 -0.18 -27.36
CA ALA A 378 -11.52 -0.17 -27.77
C ALA A 378 -10.82 -1.55 -27.62
N GLY A 379 -11.56 -2.61 -27.25
CA GLY A 379 -11.03 -3.97 -27.11
C GLY A 379 -10.10 -4.15 -25.91
N ARG A 380 -10.29 -3.37 -24.84
CA ARG A 380 -9.43 -3.45 -23.65
C ARG A 380 -9.93 -4.52 -22.69
N PRO A 381 -9.05 -5.42 -22.15
CA PRO A 381 -9.46 -6.41 -21.17
C PRO A 381 -9.72 -5.74 -19.81
N ILE A 382 -10.93 -5.92 -19.29
CA ILE A 382 -11.43 -5.24 -18.09
C ILE A 382 -11.95 -6.27 -17.09
N VAL A 383 -11.52 -6.15 -15.83
CA VAL A 383 -12.14 -6.76 -14.67
C VAL A 383 -12.88 -5.68 -13.90
N ARG A 384 -14.14 -5.94 -13.55
CA ARG A 384 -14.95 -5.04 -12.72
C ARG A 384 -15.07 -5.61 -11.32
N MET A 385 -14.83 -4.79 -10.32
CA MET A 385 -14.93 -5.14 -8.92
C MET A 385 -15.72 -4.08 -8.17
N GLU A 386 -16.85 -4.48 -7.59
CA GLU A 386 -17.68 -3.61 -6.79
C GLU A 386 -17.69 -4.08 -5.34
N VAL A 387 -17.37 -3.18 -4.44
CA VAL A 387 -17.29 -3.42 -2.99
C VAL A 387 -18.51 -2.80 -2.33
N GLY A 388 -19.22 -3.55 -1.48
CA GLY A 388 -20.51 -3.13 -0.90
C GLY A 388 -20.43 -1.80 -0.18
N LYS A 389 -19.81 -1.77 1.00
CA LYS A 389 -19.82 -0.59 1.89
C LYS A 389 -18.41 -0.11 2.23
N ARG A 390 -18.30 1.19 2.47
CA ARG A 390 -17.08 1.80 3.03
C ARG A 390 -16.97 1.53 4.53
N ASP A 391 -16.77 0.29 4.94
CA ASP A 391 -16.57 -0.08 6.34
C ASP A 391 -15.38 -1.05 6.51
N GLU A 392 -15.01 -1.31 7.75
CA GLU A 392 -13.85 -2.12 8.08
C GLU A 392 -13.97 -3.56 7.59
N ALA A 393 -15.19 -4.13 7.60
CA ALA A 393 -15.36 -5.52 7.21
C ALA A 393 -15.16 -5.70 5.70
N HIS A 394 -15.71 -4.81 4.88
CA HIS A 394 -15.49 -4.83 3.44
C HIS A 394 -14.02 -4.56 3.08
N VAL A 395 -13.39 -3.57 3.75
CA VAL A 395 -11.98 -3.27 3.51
C VAL A 395 -11.10 -4.45 3.91
N GLY A 396 -11.35 -5.09 5.06
CA GLY A 396 -10.59 -6.28 5.48
C GLY A 396 -10.71 -7.44 4.51
N ALA A 397 -11.93 -7.70 4.01
CA ALA A 397 -12.18 -8.72 2.99
C ALA A 397 -11.46 -8.39 1.67
N PHE A 398 -11.46 -7.12 1.26
CA PHE A 398 -10.79 -6.65 0.04
C PHE A 398 -9.27 -6.81 0.10
N LEU A 399 -8.65 -6.47 1.24
CA LEU A 399 -7.22 -6.65 1.44
C LEU A 399 -6.84 -8.13 1.35
N GLN A 400 -7.56 -9.01 2.04
CA GLN A 400 -7.31 -10.45 2.04
C GLN A 400 -7.49 -11.07 0.67
N TYR A 401 -8.48 -10.62 -0.12
CA TYR A 401 -8.66 -11.03 -1.51
C TYR A 401 -7.40 -10.74 -2.33
N TRP A 402 -6.87 -9.50 -2.27
CA TRP A 402 -5.75 -9.11 -3.10
C TRP A 402 -4.42 -9.69 -2.63
N GLU A 403 -4.25 -9.92 -1.34
CA GLU A 403 -3.09 -10.66 -0.82
C GLU A 403 -3.04 -12.08 -1.40
N TRP A 404 -4.17 -12.79 -1.42
CA TRP A 404 -4.26 -14.10 -2.04
C TRP A 404 -4.07 -14.08 -3.55
N VAL A 405 -4.79 -13.22 -4.26
CA VAL A 405 -4.68 -13.10 -5.73
C VAL A 405 -3.23 -12.84 -6.14
N THR A 406 -2.55 -11.93 -5.44
CA THR A 406 -1.15 -11.60 -5.73
C THR A 406 -0.20 -12.77 -5.42
N ALA A 407 -0.38 -13.43 -4.28
CA ALA A 407 0.44 -14.59 -3.91
C ALA A 407 0.27 -15.73 -4.91
N ILE A 408 -0.97 -16.05 -5.30
CA ILE A 408 -1.27 -17.09 -6.29
C ILE A 408 -0.71 -16.72 -7.66
N ALA A 409 -0.83 -15.46 -8.10
CA ALA A 409 -0.27 -15.00 -9.38
C ALA A 409 1.26 -15.15 -9.42
N GLY A 410 1.95 -14.87 -8.30
CA GLY A 410 3.40 -15.06 -8.17
C GLY A 410 3.81 -16.53 -8.29
N GLU A 411 3.12 -17.43 -7.60
CA GLU A 411 3.36 -18.88 -7.72
C GLU A 411 3.05 -19.38 -9.15
N CYS A 412 1.98 -18.89 -9.79
CA CYS A 412 1.67 -19.21 -11.19
C CYS A 412 2.79 -18.75 -12.13
N ALA A 413 3.39 -17.60 -11.85
CA ALA A 413 4.48 -17.04 -12.62
C ALA A 413 5.84 -17.73 -12.34
N GLY A 414 5.91 -18.59 -11.33
CA GLY A 414 7.14 -19.29 -10.94
C GLY A 414 8.15 -18.39 -10.23
N VAL A 415 7.66 -17.43 -9.44
CA VAL A 415 8.48 -16.51 -8.63
C VAL A 415 8.05 -16.52 -7.17
N ASN A 416 8.96 -16.16 -6.24
CA ASN A 416 8.61 -16.03 -4.83
C ASN A 416 7.93 -14.66 -4.58
N PRO A 417 6.63 -14.61 -4.22
CA PRO A 417 5.93 -13.35 -4.02
C PRO A 417 6.22 -12.68 -2.66
N PHE A 418 7.08 -13.25 -1.80
CA PHE A 418 7.24 -12.80 -0.41
C PHE A 418 8.59 -12.12 -0.11
N ASP A 419 9.59 -12.25 -0.98
CA ASP A 419 10.86 -11.54 -0.89
C ASP A 419 10.88 -10.27 -1.77
N GLN A 420 11.99 -9.51 -1.76
CA GLN A 420 12.21 -8.33 -2.61
C GLN A 420 13.71 -8.06 -2.83
N PRO A 421 14.45 -8.96 -3.50
CA PRO A 421 15.90 -8.81 -3.66
C PRO A 421 16.30 -7.57 -4.48
N GLY A 422 15.44 -7.11 -5.39
CA GLY A 422 15.74 -6.00 -6.30
C GLY A 422 15.95 -4.63 -5.63
N VAL A 423 15.49 -4.43 -4.38
CA VAL A 423 15.64 -3.14 -3.69
C VAL A 423 16.89 -3.04 -2.83
N GLU A 424 17.67 -4.12 -2.67
CA GLU A 424 18.80 -4.15 -1.75
C GLU A 424 19.98 -3.30 -2.24
N GLU A 425 20.26 -3.28 -3.55
CA GLU A 425 21.36 -2.49 -4.11
C GLU A 425 21.20 -1.00 -3.84
N GLY A 426 20.00 -0.45 -4.02
CA GLY A 426 19.72 0.97 -3.69
C GLY A 426 19.99 1.29 -2.23
N LYS A 427 19.63 0.40 -1.30
CA LYS A 427 19.92 0.57 0.13
C LYS A 427 21.41 0.53 0.44
N ILE A 428 22.18 -0.35 -0.24
CA ILE A 428 23.63 -0.43 -0.10
C ILE A 428 24.28 0.87 -0.59
N ILE A 429 23.88 1.37 -1.75
CA ILE A 429 24.40 2.64 -2.31
C ILE A 429 24.03 3.81 -1.37
N THR A 430 22.82 3.86 -0.84
CA THR A 430 22.42 4.90 0.13
C THR A 430 23.33 4.90 1.34
N ARG A 431 23.58 3.75 1.98
CA ARG A 431 24.51 3.63 3.11
C ARG A 431 25.93 4.05 2.73
N ALA A 432 26.38 3.67 1.54
CA ALA A 432 27.69 4.06 1.02
C ALA A 432 27.82 5.59 0.88
N LEU A 433 26.80 6.25 0.32
CA LEU A 433 26.75 7.72 0.18
C LEU A 433 26.64 8.43 1.52
N MET A 434 25.99 7.81 2.51
CA MET A 434 25.93 8.29 3.91
C MET A 434 27.23 8.05 4.70
N GLY A 435 28.27 7.45 4.08
CA GLY A 435 29.60 7.31 4.68
C GLY A 435 29.83 6.01 5.44
N GLU A 436 28.99 4.99 5.27
CA GLU A 436 29.22 3.66 5.87
C GLU A 436 30.52 3.05 5.33
N LYS A 437 31.48 2.74 6.22
CA LYS A 437 32.83 2.27 5.85
C LYS A 437 32.80 0.93 5.10
N SER A 438 31.94 0.02 5.50
CA SER A 438 31.78 -1.29 4.85
C SER A 438 31.31 -1.22 3.41
N SER A 439 30.68 -0.10 3.02
CA SER A 439 30.14 0.16 1.69
C SER A 439 31.01 1.10 0.84
N ALA A 440 32.26 1.41 1.25
CA ALA A 440 33.14 2.36 0.56
C ALA A 440 33.37 2.03 -0.92
N LYS A 441 33.57 0.74 -1.25
CA LYS A 441 33.74 0.29 -2.63
C LYS A 441 32.54 0.65 -3.52
N ARG A 442 31.31 0.47 -3.01
CA ARG A 442 30.09 0.84 -3.74
C ARG A 442 29.99 2.36 -3.98
N ARG A 443 30.46 3.17 -3.03
CA ARG A 443 30.53 4.62 -3.20
C ARG A 443 31.49 5.00 -4.34
N GLU A 444 32.65 4.37 -4.42
CA GLU A 444 33.61 4.61 -5.49
C GLU A 444 33.09 4.19 -6.86
N GLU A 445 32.46 3.00 -6.93
CA GLU A 445 31.80 2.50 -8.14
C GLU A 445 30.71 3.47 -8.62
N PHE A 446 29.84 3.94 -7.71
CA PHE A 446 28.81 4.93 -8.01
C PHE A 446 29.42 6.24 -8.54
N HIS A 447 30.41 6.81 -7.86
CA HIS A 447 31.07 8.04 -8.31
C HIS A 447 31.75 7.87 -9.67
N ARG A 448 32.35 6.72 -9.94
CA ARG A 448 32.92 6.41 -11.26
C ARG A 448 31.85 6.38 -12.34
N ALA A 449 30.73 5.69 -12.11
CA ALA A 449 29.62 5.64 -13.05
C ALA A 449 29.02 7.03 -13.34
N MET A 450 29.06 7.94 -12.36
CA MET A 450 28.52 9.30 -12.48
C MET A 450 29.50 10.35 -13.05
N ARG A 451 30.74 9.98 -13.40
CA ARG A 451 31.72 10.93 -13.96
C ARG A 451 31.34 11.43 -15.35
N ASN A 452 30.72 10.59 -16.16
CA ASN A 452 30.35 10.90 -17.55
C ASN A 452 28.90 11.42 -17.66
N ARG A 453 28.51 12.34 -16.77
CA ARG A 453 27.18 12.95 -16.83
C ARG A 453 27.10 13.94 -17.99
N VAL A 454 26.07 13.82 -18.81
CA VAL A 454 25.65 14.87 -19.73
C VAL A 454 24.59 15.70 -19.01
N MET A 455 24.90 16.95 -18.71
CA MET A 455 24.01 17.87 -18.00
C MET A 455 23.79 19.12 -18.84
N ALA A 456 22.54 19.58 -18.89
CA ALA A 456 22.22 20.94 -19.38
C ALA A 456 21.79 21.79 -18.17
N GLU A 457 22.48 22.91 -17.95
CA GLU A 457 22.09 23.86 -16.92
C GLU A 457 21.51 25.12 -17.60
N ILE A 458 20.28 25.47 -17.18
CA ILE A 458 19.64 26.72 -17.61
C ILE A 458 19.60 27.63 -16.38
N ARG A 459 20.19 28.84 -16.52
CA ARG A 459 20.18 29.86 -15.45
C ARG A 459 19.40 31.06 -15.92
N ILE A 460 18.58 31.63 -15.04
CA ILE A 460 17.94 32.93 -15.32
C ILE A 460 19.00 34.02 -15.23
N PRO A 461 19.20 34.85 -16.28
CA PRO A 461 20.17 35.92 -16.25
C PRO A 461 19.84 36.93 -15.14
N GLY A 462 20.80 37.24 -14.28
CA GLY A 462 20.62 38.21 -13.19
C GLY A 462 20.49 37.65 -11.77
N GLU A 463 20.17 36.39 -11.57
CA GLU A 463 20.24 35.77 -10.25
C GLU A 463 21.70 35.34 -9.92
N ARG A 464 22.33 36.02 -8.98
CA ARG A 464 23.58 35.52 -8.40
C ARG A 464 23.26 34.23 -7.61
N PRO A 465 24.04 33.15 -7.81
CA PRO A 465 23.86 31.97 -6.97
C PRO A 465 23.98 32.41 -5.51
N ALA A 466 23.01 32.02 -4.68
CA ALA A 466 23.15 32.15 -3.25
C ALA A 466 24.50 31.53 -2.87
N ARG A 467 25.42 32.33 -2.32
CA ARG A 467 26.75 31.86 -1.91
C ARG A 467 26.50 30.68 -0.96
N GLY A 468 26.61 29.48 -1.48
CA GLY A 468 26.61 28.27 -0.68
C GLY A 468 27.71 28.47 0.37
N LYS A 469 27.30 28.64 1.62
CA LYS A 469 28.24 28.53 2.73
C LYS A 469 28.77 27.10 2.65
N GLY A 470 29.91 26.94 2.00
CA GLY A 470 30.64 25.70 1.96
C GLY A 470 30.79 25.22 3.40
N ARG A 471 30.06 24.20 3.76
CA ARG A 471 30.36 23.45 4.97
C ARG A 471 31.74 22.85 4.76
N ARG A 472 32.79 23.58 5.17
CA ARG A 472 34.07 22.96 5.47
C ARG A 472 33.77 21.86 6.49
N ALA A 473 33.98 20.63 6.08
CA ALA A 473 34.02 19.52 7.01
C ALA A 473 35.02 19.91 8.13
N ALA A 474 34.50 20.07 9.35
CA ALA A 474 35.32 20.29 10.50
C ALA A 474 36.17 19.02 10.69
N SER A 475 37.45 19.15 10.37
CA SER A 475 38.46 18.15 10.75
C SER A 475 38.49 18.06 12.29
N PRO A 476 38.47 16.87 12.88
CA PRO A 476 38.60 16.73 14.33
C PRO A 476 39.99 17.25 14.75
N ARG A 477 40.03 18.26 15.65
CA ARG A 477 41.26 18.72 16.28
C ARG A 477 41.87 17.57 17.09
N PRO A 478 43.20 17.34 16.98
CA PRO A 478 43.87 16.36 17.82
C PRO A 478 43.81 16.78 19.31
N ARG A 479 43.37 15.88 20.17
CA ARG A 479 43.41 16.08 21.64
C ARG A 479 44.89 16.21 22.06
N LYS A 480 45.30 17.38 22.58
CA LYS A 480 46.57 17.54 23.27
C LYS A 480 46.57 16.61 24.51
N ARG A 481 47.53 15.69 24.56
CA ARG A 481 47.88 14.99 25.78
C ARG A 481 48.54 16.01 26.73
N GLY A 482 47.91 16.31 27.83
CA GLY A 482 48.52 17.01 28.94
C GLY A 482 49.47 16.10 29.73
N LYS A 483 50.59 16.66 30.14
CA LYS A 483 51.51 16.05 31.08
C LYS A 483 50.90 15.90 32.45
#